data_9853cfe53d1cf9b890cfd6501a3cef06
#
_entry.id   9853cfe53d1cf9b890cfd6501a3cef06
#
_cell.length_a   1.000
_cell.length_b   1.000
_cell.length_c   1.000
_cell.angle_alpha   90.00
_cell.angle_beta   90.00
_cell.angle_gamma   90.00
#
_symmetry.space_group_name_H-M   'P 1'
#
loop_
_entity.id
_entity.type
_entity.pdbx_description
1 polymer ?
#
loop_
_entity_poly.entity_id
_entity_poly.type
_entity_poly.pdbx_seq_one_letter_code
_entity_poly.pdbx_strand_id
1 'polypeptide(L)'
;MNDVGARYGGRGGKMIVIKISLLGVLAVLLALQFKILRPEYAAYIGVACGGLICIYIVEYLSRVFQEFGQLQQYVAANREYLNILLKMIGITYICEFSAGICRDAGFQTIAGQIEVFGKVCILLFGLPIVISLLQTIGNFA
;
A
#
# COMPACT_ATOMS: atom_id res chain seq x y z
N MET A 1 6.73 25.04 12.57
CA MET A 1 5.52 24.20 12.39
C MET A 1 4.92 24.32 11.01
N ASN A 2 4.88 25.50 10.44
CA ASN A 2 4.41 25.68 9.05
C ASN A 2 5.33 24.98 8.02
N ASP A 3 6.60 24.85 8.32
CA ASP A 3 7.54 24.13 7.45
C ASP A 3 7.25 22.63 7.36
N VAL A 4 6.66 22.06 8.43
CA VAL A 4 6.33 20.63 8.45
C VAL A 4 5.15 20.35 7.52
N GLY A 5 4.13 21.17 7.55
CA GLY A 5 2.99 21.07 6.64
C GLY A 5 3.37 21.30 5.19
N ALA A 6 4.20 22.31 4.94
CA ALA A 6 4.71 22.58 3.59
C ALA A 6 5.63 21.48 3.06
N ARG A 7 6.40 20.85 3.95
CA ARG A 7 7.26 19.74 3.60
C ARG A 7 6.47 18.48 3.23
N TYR A 8 5.35 18.26 3.90
CA TYR A 8 4.51 17.08 3.63
C TYR A 8 3.60 17.28 2.42
N GLY A 9 3.15 18.51 2.19
CA GLY A 9 2.24 18.78 1.08
C GLY A 9 2.89 19.12 -0.26
N GLY A 10 4.18 19.43 -0.27
CA GLY A 10 4.85 19.85 -1.50
C GLY A 10 6.24 19.25 -1.69
N ARG A 11 7.27 19.96 -1.23
CA ARG A 11 8.68 19.60 -1.47
C ARG A 11 9.13 18.38 -0.66
N GLY A 12 8.66 18.23 0.58
CA GLY A 12 9.04 17.12 1.44
C GLY A 12 8.54 15.77 0.91
N GLY A 13 7.30 15.71 0.46
CA GLY A 13 6.72 14.52 -0.13
C GLY A 13 7.42 14.12 -1.42
N LYS A 14 7.73 15.11 -2.28
CA LYS A 14 8.47 14.87 -3.53
C LYS A 14 9.89 14.37 -3.26
N MET A 15 10.60 14.95 -2.28
CA MET A 15 11.95 14.50 -1.92
C MET A 15 11.98 13.08 -1.44
N ILE A 16 10.99 12.67 -0.63
CA ILE A 16 10.90 11.31 -0.11
C ILE A 16 10.58 10.33 -1.23
N VAL A 17 9.66 10.68 -2.13
CA VAL A 17 9.35 9.86 -3.31
C VAL A 17 10.59 9.68 -4.17
N ILE A 18 11.35 10.74 -4.41
CA ILE A 18 12.60 10.69 -5.17
C ILE A 18 13.63 9.81 -4.47
N LYS A 19 13.79 9.94 -3.14
CA LYS A 19 14.72 9.11 -2.37
C LYS A 19 14.35 7.64 -2.42
N ILE A 20 13.09 7.31 -2.24
CA ILE A 20 12.61 5.92 -2.28
C ILE A 20 12.76 5.35 -3.68
N SER A 21 12.46 6.15 -4.71
CA SER A 21 12.62 5.73 -6.11
C SER A 21 14.09 5.47 -6.44
N LEU A 22 14.99 6.35 -6.02
CA LEU A 22 16.43 6.15 -6.21
C LEU A 22 16.93 4.93 -5.47
N LEU A 23 16.50 4.74 -4.23
CA LEU A 23 16.85 3.56 -3.45
C LEU A 23 16.39 2.28 -4.14
N GLY A 24 15.17 2.27 -4.68
CA GLY A 24 14.63 1.15 -5.42
C GLY A 24 15.42 0.83 -6.68
N VAL A 25 15.77 1.86 -7.46
CA VAL A 25 16.57 1.71 -8.68
C VAL A 25 17.97 1.18 -8.35
N LEU A 26 18.62 1.75 -7.33
CA LEU A 26 19.94 1.29 -6.89
C LEU A 26 19.88 -0.17 -6.41
N ALA A 27 18.84 -0.53 -5.67
CA ALA A 27 18.63 -1.89 -5.20
C ALA A 27 18.47 -2.88 -6.36
N VAL A 28 17.70 -2.49 -7.39
CA VAL A 28 17.52 -3.32 -8.59
C VAL A 28 18.82 -3.48 -9.34
N LEU A 29 19.61 -2.40 -9.50
CA LEU A 29 20.92 -2.46 -10.16
C LEU A 29 21.89 -3.39 -9.41
N LEU A 30 21.93 -3.29 -8.07
CA LEU A 30 22.75 -4.20 -7.26
C LEU A 30 22.26 -5.64 -7.39
N ALA A 31 20.94 -5.86 -7.35
CA ALA A 31 20.36 -7.19 -7.50
C ALA A 31 20.71 -7.79 -8.87
N LEU A 32 20.71 -6.98 -9.93
CA LEU A 32 21.10 -7.45 -11.26
C LEU A 32 22.57 -7.87 -11.32
N GLN A 33 23.45 -7.13 -10.65
CA GLN A 33 24.87 -7.50 -10.57
C GLN A 33 25.07 -8.83 -9.83
N PHE A 34 24.37 -9.04 -8.74
CA PHE A 34 24.42 -10.29 -7.98
C PHE A 34 23.75 -11.45 -8.72
N LYS A 35 22.75 -11.17 -9.56
CA LYS A 35 22.08 -12.18 -10.37
C LYS A 35 23.04 -12.86 -11.35
N ILE A 36 24.05 -12.13 -11.85
CA ILE A 36 25.07 -12.68 -12.75
C ILE A 36 25.98 -13.64 -11.99
N LEU A 37 26.35 -13.29 -10.74
CA LEU A 37 27.27 -14.09 -9.93
C LEU A 37 26.56 -15.23 -9.21
N ARG A 38 25.45 -14.95 -8.53
CA ARG A 38 24.63 -15.94 -7.83
C ARG A 38 23.17 -15.51 -7.83
N PRO A 39 22.31 -16.16 -8.61
CA PRO A 39 20.90 -15.77 -8.71
C PRO A 39 20.13 -15.87 -7.39
N GLU A 40 20.60 -16.69 -6.45
CA GLU A 40 19.96 -16.85 -5.13
C GLU A 40 19.99 -15.57 -4.31
N TYR A 41 21.10 -14.82 -4.35
CA TYR A 41 21.26 -13.58 -3.60
C TYR A 41 20.44 -12.43 -4.16
N ALA A 42 20.15 -12.44 -5.46
CA ALA A 42 19.33 -11.40 -6.09
C ALA A 42 17.92 -11.37 -5.51
N ALA A 43 17.33 -12.53 -5.27
CA ALA A 43 16.01 -12.65 -4.66
C ALA A 43 16.01 -12.12 -3.22
N TYR A 44 17.04 -12.43 -2.43
CA TYR A 44 17.19 -11.96 -1.06
C TYR A 44 17.32 -10.44 -1.00
N ILE A 45 18.09 -9.84 -1.89
CA ILE A 45 18.25 -8.38 -1.97
C ILE A 45 16.92 -7.72 -2.31
N GLY A 46 16.18 -8.26 -3.27
CA GLY A 46 14.87 -7.76 -3.64
C GLY A 46 13.89 -7.77 -2.48
N VAL A 47 13.82 -8.87 -1.75
CA VAL A 47 12.95 -9.00 -0.58
C VAL A 47 13.37 -8.04 0.54
N ALA A 48 14.67 -7.91 0.80
CA ALA A 48 15.17 -7.01 1.83
C ALA A 48 14.85 -5.55 1.52
N CYS A 49 15.10 -5.11 0.29
CA CYS A 49 14.81 -3.74 -0.13
C CYS A 49 13.30 -3.47 -0.18
N GLY A 50 12.52 -4.43 -0.68
CA GLY A 50 11.07 -4.35 -0.65
C GLY A 50 10.53 -4.24 0.78
N GLY A 51 11.11 -4.99 1.71
CA GLY A 51 10.77 -4.93 3.11
C GLY A 51 11.05 -3.57 3.74
N LEU A 52 12.21 -2.96 3.42
CA LEU A 52 12.55 -1.62 3.88
C LEU A 52 11.54 -0.59 3.36
N ILE A 53 11.24 -0.64 2.08
CA ILE A 53 10.24 0.27 1.47
C ILE A 53 8.87 0.04 2.12
N CYS A 54 8.51 -1.20 2.40
CA CYS A 54 7.27 -1.56 3.08
C CYS A 54 7.18 -0.91 4.47
N ILE A 55 8.27 -0.91 5.24
CA ILE A 55 8.33 -0.27 6.55
C ILE A 55 8.05 1.24 6.41
N TYR A 56 8.67 1.88 5.44
CA TYR A 56 8.42 3.30 5.17
C TYR A 56 6.95 3.57 4.79
N ILE A 57 6.36 2.71 3.98
CA ILE A 57 4.96 2.85 3.58
C ILE A 57 4.03 2.72 4.80
N VAL A 58 4.29 1.75 5.67
CA VAL A 58 3.49 1.57 6.90
C VAL A 58 3.59 2.80 7.79
N GLU A 59 4.77 3.38 7.92
CA GLU A 59 4.98 4.60 8.70
C GLU A 59 4.20 5.78 8.11
N TYR A 60 4.24 5.96 6.80
CA TYR A 60 3.46 6.98 6.10
C TYR A 60 1.96 6.74 6.20
N LEU A 61 1.55 5.49 6.06
CA LEU A 61 0.16 5.10 6.21
C LEU A 61 -0.37 5.43 7.61
N SER A 62 0.45 5.20 8.64
CA SER A 62 0.12 5.58 10.02
C SER A 62 -0.14 7.08 10.17
N ARG A 63 0.64 7.92 9.50
CA ARG A 63 0.41 9.37 9.49
C ARG A 63 -0.88 9.76 8.79
N VAL A 64 -1.17 9.11 7.66
CA VAL A 64 -2.43 9.29 6.95
C VAL A 64 -3.61 8.91 7.85
N PHE A 65 -3.49 7.83 8.62
CA PHE A 65 -4.49 7.42 9.60
C PHE A 65 -4.74 8.49 10.66
N GLN A 66 -3.69 9.13 11.15
CA GLN A 66 -3.81 10.18 12.15
C GLN A 66 -4.54 11.41 11.58
N GLU A 67 -4.24 11.79 10.34
CA GLU A 67 -4.94 12.89 9.68
C GLU A 67 -6.41 12.56 9.38
N PHE A 68 -6.68 11.32 8.97
CA PHE A 68 -8.05 10.85 8.82
C PHE A 68 -8.80 10.83 10.16
N GLY A 69 -8.12 10.60 11.27
CA GLY A 69 -8.70 10.68 12.60
C GLY A 69 -9.25 12.08 12.91
N GLN A 70 -8.58 13.13 12.43
CA GLN A 70 -9.08 14.49 12.54
C GLN A 70 -10.31 14.73 11.65
N LEU A 71 -10.30 14.18 10.44
CA LEU A 71 -11.46 14.26 9.54
C LEU A 71 -12.67 13.51 10.09
N GLN A 72 -12.46 12.44 10.85
CA GLN A 72 -13.54 11.69 11.49
C GLN A 72 -14.34 12.53 12.47
N GLN A 73 -13.75 13.56 13.07
CA GLN A 73 -14.47 14.49 13.95
C GLN A 73 -15.51 15.31 13.18
N TYR A 74 -15.23 15.61 11.91
CA TYR A 74 -16.16 16.35 11.05
C TYR A 74 -17.22 15.46 10.41
N VAL A 75 -16.91 14.18 10.19
CA VAL A 75 -17.80 13.23 9.54
C VAL A 75 -18.09 12.06 10.52
N ALA A 76 -18.73 12.39 11.62
CA ALA A 76 -19.00 11.43 12.72
C ALA A 76 -19.87 10.23 12.28
N ALA A 77 -20.67 10.38 11.22
CA ALA A 77 -21.58 9.35 10.74
C ALA A 77 -20.89 8.23 9.94
N ASN A 78 -19.67 8.45 9.44
CA ASN A 78 -19.01 7.54 8.50
C ASN A 78 -17.69 6.94 9.00
N ARG A 79 -17.51 6.85 10.33
CA ARG A 79 -16.29 6.25 10.90
C ARG A 79 -16.10 4.82 10.49
N GLU A 80 -17.15 4.04 10.41
CA GLU A 80 -17.11 2.64 10.03
C GLU A 80 -16.62 2.47 8.59
N TYR A 81 -17.09 3.32 7.69
CA TYR A 81 -16.70 3.26 6.27
C TYR A 81 -15.23 3.62 6.06
N LEU A 82 -14.73 4.60 6.79
CA LEU A 82 -13.30 4.97 6.74
C LEU A 82 -12.43 3.82 7.23
N ASN A 83 -12.81 3.14 8.31
CA ASN A 83 -12.08 1.98 8.81
C ASN A 83 -12.07 0.84 7.79
N ILE A 84 -13.20 0.58 7.12
CA ILE A 84 -13.30 -0.44 6.08
C ILE A 84 -12.39 -0.07 4.89
N LEU A 85 -12.41 1.18 4.46
CA LEU A 85 -11.54 1.66 3.37
C LEU A 85 -10.07 1.47 3.71
N LEU A 86 -9.66 1.80 4.93
CA LEU A 86 -8.29 1.62 5.37
C LEU A 86 -7.89 0.15 5.43
N LYS A 87 -8.78 -0.71 5.87
CA LYS A 87 -8.56 -2.17 5.83
C LYS A 87 -8.40 -2.66 4.41
N MET A 88 -9.22 -2.18 3.48
CA MET A 88 -9.12 -2.53 2.06
C MET A 88 -7.78 -2.14 1.47
N ILE A 89 -7.31 -0.94 1.78
CA ILE A 89 -6.01 -0.46 1.33
C ILE A 89 -4.90 -1.34 1.89
N GLY A 90 -4.95 -1.66 3.19
CA GLY A 90 -3.97 -2.51 3.84
C GLY A 90 -3.93 -3.91 3.24
N ILE A 91 -5.09 -4.53 3.01
CA ILE A 91 -5.20 -5.85 2.41
C ILE A 91 -4.64 -5.84 0.99
N THR A 92 -5.02 -4.85 0.18
CA THR A 92 -4.51 -4.70 -1.19
C THR A 92 -2.99 -4.63 -1.18
N TYR A 93 -2.43 -3.83 -0.30
CA TYR A 93 -0.99 -3.65 -0.21
C TYR A 93 -0.27 -4.92 0.19
N ILE A 94 -0.77 -5.63 1.22
CA ILE A 94 -0.21 -6.89 1.67
C ILE A 94 -0.27 -7.94 0.55
N CYS A 95 -1.39 -8.02 -0.16
CA CYS A 95 -1.55 -8.96 -1.28
C CYS A 95 -0.60 -8.64 -2.41
N GLU A 96 -0.44 -7.38 -2.78
CA GLU A 96 0.48 -6.97 -3.84
C GLU A 96 1.93 -7.27 -3.48
N PHE A 97 2.31 -6.98 -2.23
CA PHE A 97 3.66 -7.26 -1.74
C PHE A 97 3.94 -8.76 -1.74
N SER A 98 3.01 -9.55 -1.22
CA SER A 98 3.15 -11.00 -1.18
C SER A 98 3.21 -11.61 -2.58
N ALA A 99 2.35 -11.14 -3.49
CA ALA A 99 2.35 -11.57 -4.88
C ALA A 99 3.67 -11.20 -5.57
N GLY A 100 4.20 -10.03 -5.28
CA GLY A 100 5.49 -9.59 -5.79
C GLY A 100 6.64 -10.49 -5.36
N ILE A 101 6.68 -10.88 -4.08
CA ILE A 101 7.67 -11.80 -3.55
C ILE A 101 7.57 -13.15 -4.25
N CYS A 102 6.36 -13.69 -4.41
CA CYS A 102 6.13 -14.96 -5.10
C CYS A 102 6.55 -14.88 -6.56
N ARG A 103 6.27 -13.76 -7.22
CA ARG A 103 6.64 -13.55 -8.62
C ARG A 103 8.15 -13.47 -8.79
N ASP A 104 8.85 -12.79 -7.88
CA ASP A 104 10.32 -12.69 -7.89
C ASP A 104 10.98 -14.04 -7.63
N ALA A 105 10.34 -14.89 -6.82
CA ALA A 105 10.82 -16.25 -6.59
C ALA A 105 10.54 -17.21 -7.75
N GLY A 106 9.80 -16.77 -8.76
CA GLY A 106 9.48 -17.57 -9.94
C GLY A 106 8.13 -18.28 -9.90
N PHE A 107 7.35 -18.09 -8.84
CA PHE A 107 6.06 -18.75 -8.66
C PHE A 107 4.91 -17.82 -9.09
N GLN A 108 4.73 -17.69 -10.39
CA GLN A 108 3.72 -16.82 -10.96
C GLN A 108 2.28 -17.27 -10.67
N THR A 109 2.06 -18.59 -10.63
CA THR A 109 0.75 -19.15 -10.34
C THR A 109 0.27 -18.76 -8.93
N ILE A 110 1.16 -18.89 -7.95
CA ILE A 110 0.89 -18.53 -6.56
C ILE A 110 0.65 -17.03 -6.44
N ALA A 111 1.46 -16.21 -7.12
CA ALA A 111 1.29 -14.77 -7.16
C ALA A 111 -0.10 -14.38 -7.70
N GLY A 112 -0.51 -15.00 -8.81
CA GLY A 112 -1.83 -14.78 -9.39
C GLY A 112 -2.97 -15.17 -8.45
N GLN A 113 -2.83 -16.27 -7.71
CA GLN A 113 -3.83 -16.70 -6.72
C GLN A 113 -3.95 -15.72 -5.56
N ILE A 114 -2.83 -15.18 -5.09
CA ILE A 114 -2.82 -14.16 -4.02
C ILE A 114 -3.53 -12.89 -4.49
N GLU A 115 -3.28 -12.46 -5.73
CA GLU A 115 -3.96 -11.29 -6.31
C GLU A 115 -5.46 -11.50 -6.42
N VAL A 116 -5.90 -12.66 -6.88
CA VAL A 116 -7.33 -13.00 -6.98
C VAL A 116 -7.96 -13.01 -5.58
N PHE A 117 -7.29 -13.60 -4.61
CA PHE A 117 -7.77 -13.61 -3.23
C PHE A 117 -7.93 -12.20 -2.68
N GLY A 118 -6.97 -11.32 -2.94
CA GLY A 118 -7.04 -9.92 -2.55
C GLY A 118 -8.24 -9.21 -3.16
N LYS A 119 -8.50 -9.44 -4.44
CA LYS A 119 -9.67 -8.88 -5.14
C LYS A 119 -10.98 -9.38 -4.54
N VAL A 120 -11.06 -10.65 -4.21
CA VAL A 120 -12.25 -11.23 -3.56
C VAL A 120 -12.47 -10.60 -2.19
N CYS A 121 -11.41 -10.41 -1.41
CA CYS A 121 -11.50 -9.74 -0.11
C CYS A 121 -12.00 -8.29 -0.24
N ILE A 122 -11.50 -7.57 -1.25
CA ILE A 122 -11.95 -6.19 -1.52
C ILE A 122 -13.44 -6.18 -1.86
N LEU A 123 -13.90 -7.10 -2.68
CA LEU A 123 -15.33 -7.23 -3.00
C LEU A 123 -16.15 -7.51 -1.74
N LEU A 124 -15.69 -8.42 -0.90
CA LEU A 124 -16.39 -8.78 0.33
C LEU A 124 -16.53 -7.58 1.27
N PHE A 125 -15.45 -6.82 1.47
CA PHE A 125 -15.47 -5.63 2.33
C PHE A 125 -16.16 -4.44 1.66
N GLY A 126 -16.15 -4.38 0.34
CA GLY A 126 -16.80 -3.30 -0.41
C GLY A 126 -18.32 -3.45 -0.50
N LEU A 127 -18.85 -4.66 -0.38
CA LEU A 127 -20.30 -4.90 -0.46
C LEU A 127 -21.12 -4.07 0.57
N PRO A 128 -20.75 -4.02 1.86
CA PRO A 128 -21.49 -3.19 2.82
C PRO A 128 -21.50 -1.70 2.43
N ILE A 129 -20.42 -1.20 1.87
CA ILE A 129 -20.32 0.19 1.42
C ILE A 129 -21.27 0.45 0.26
N VAL A 130 -21.30 -0.45 -0.72
CA VAL A 130 -22.18 -0.35 -1.89
C VAL A 130 -23.66 -0.41 -1.46
N ILE A 131 -24.00 -1.33 -0.55
CA ILE A 131 -25.36 -1.45 -0.02
C ILE A 131 -25.76 -0.16 0.71
N SER A 132 -24.89 0.40 1.52
CA SER A 132 -25.15 1.66 2.23
C SER A 132 -25.34 2.83 1.29
N LEU A 133 -24.55 2.90 0.22
CA LEU A 133 -24.70 3.92 -0.83
C LEU A 133 -26.06 3.79 -1.52
N LEU A 134 -26.44 2.57 -1.86
CA LEU A 134 -27.74 2.31 -2.50
C LEU A 134 -28.91 2.69 -1.59
N GLN A 135 -28.81 2.40 -0.30
CA GLN A 135 -29.83 2.79 0.68
C GLN A 135 -29.92 4.32 0.81
N THR A 136 -28.79 5.00 0.81
CA THR A 136 -28.74 6.46 0.86
C THR A 136 -29.38 7.07 -0.39
N ILE A 137 -29.05 6.54 -1.57
CA ILE A 137 -29.64 6.99 -2.82
C ILE A 137 -31.15 6.71 -2.84
N GLY A 138 -31.57 5.54 -2.36
CA GLY A 138 -32.97 5.17 -2.24
C GLY A 138 -33.79 6.09 -1.34
N ASN A 139 -33.16 6.58 -0.27
CA ASN A 139 -33.79 7.53 0.66
C ASN A 139 -33.94 8.94 0.04
N PHE A 140 -33.07 9.30 -0.89
CA PHE A 140 -33.15 10.59 -1.60
C PHE A 140 -34.08 10.53 -2.82
N ALA A 141 -34.36 9.35 -3.31
CA ALA A 141 -35.31 9.15 -4.40
C ALA A 141 -36.72 8.97 -3.86
#